data_6d8dfbeddea68fe410b38c8b8c889d52
#
_entry.id   6d8dfbeddea68fe410b38c8b8c889d52
#
_cell.length_a   1.000
_cell.length_b   1.000
_cell.length_c   1.000
_cell.angle_alpha   90.00
_cell.angle_beta   90.00
_cell.angle_gamma   90.00
#
_symmetry.space_group_name_H-M   'P 1'
#
loop_
_entity.id
_entity.type
_entity.pdbx_description
1 polymer ?
#
loop_
_entity_poly.entity_id
_entity_poly.type
_entity_poly.pdbx_seq_one_letter_code
_entity_poly.pdbx_strand_id
1 'polypeptide(L)'
;VEFVLETIEELLGSNENRMLFIWDSLALTPAVSDIEGDFNPLSSMAVKARILAKGMSKLTVPIANSQSTFLVLNQLKTNITRSPSETLTTPYMTPGGKAMIYAYSLRIWLTGRKAKASFVTDDKGFRIGSEVKVKLEKSRFGTQGRQCNFKILWGEEVGVQDEESWLDAIKSSHHLSNSGAWFTLDYGDGTSDKFQSSGW
;
A
#
# COMPACT_ATOMS: atom_id res chain seq x y z
N VAL A 1 -18.97 6.94 -4.66
CA VAL A 1 -18.26 7.32 -3.39
C VAL A 1 -19.24 7.34 -2.24
N GLU A 2 -20.35 8.08 -2.37
CA GLU A 2 -21.36 8.26 -1.31
C GLU A 2 -21.90 6.92 -0.84
N PHE A 3 -22.36 6.09 -1.77
CA PHE A 3 -22.88 4.76 -1.48
C PHE A 3 -21.89 3.90 -0.64
N VAL A 4 -20.60 3.91 -0.99
CA VAL A 4 -19.60 3.15 -0.23
C VAL A 4 -19.50 3.65 1.22
N LEU A 5 -19.47 4.97 1.41
CA LEU A 5 -19.36 5.58 2.74
C LEU A 5 -20.61 5.34 3.58
N GLU A 6 -21.79 5.42 2.99
CA GLU A 6 -23.09 5.16 3.63
C GLU A 6 -23.23 3.69 4.02
N THR A 7 -22.85 2.77 3.13
CA THR A 7 -22.86 1.33 3.42
C THR A 7 -21.93 0.99 4.61
N ILE A 8 -20.72 1.56 4.65
CA ILE A 8 -19.81 1.35 5.78
C ILE A 8 -20.41 1.90 7.08
N GLU A 9 -21.01 3.10 7.02
CA GLU A 9 -21.67 3.72 8.19
C GLU A 9 -22.82 2.83 8.73
N GLU A 10 -23.66 2.32 7.82
CA GLU A 10 -24.78 1.44 8.17
C GLU A 10 -24.30 0.13 8.81
N LEU A 11 -23.30 -0.53 8.19
CA LEU A 11 -22.74 -1.78 8.71
C LEU A 11 -22.09 -1.59 10.08
N LEU A 12 -21.39 -0.48 10.30
CA LEU A 12 -20.79 -0.15 11.59
C LEU A 12 -21.84 0.12 12.66
N GLY A 13 -23.01 0.66 12.29
CA GLY A 13 -24.11 0.93 13.21
C GLY A 13 -24.97 -0.30 13.55
N SER A 14 -25.02 -1.29 12.66
CA SER A 14 -25.88 -2.47 12.77
C SER A 14 -25.15 -3.74 13.23
N ASN A 15 -23.83 -3.73 13.37
CA ASN A 15 -23.04 -4.93 13.62
C ASN A 15 -22.02 -4.70 14.75
N GLU A 16 -21.99 -5.59 15.71
CA GLU A 16 -21.06 -5.56 16.85
C GLU A 16 -19.71 -6.26 16.56
N ASN A 17 -19.60 -6.96 15.42
CA ASN A 17 -18.38 -7.67 15.06
C ASN A 17 -17.31 -6.74 14.46
N ARG A 18 -16.05 -7.12 14.65
CA ARG A 18 -14.94 -6.49 13.93
C ARG A 18 -15.05 -6.80 12.45
N MET A 19 -14.87 -5.80 11.61
CA MET A 19 -14.99 -5.92 10.16
C MET A 19 -13.72 -5.43 9.47
N LEU A 20 -13.42 -6.01 8.30
CA LEU A 20 -12.45 -5.52 7.35
C LEU A 20 -13.20 -5.00 6.13
N PHE A 21 -13.19 -3.68 5.94
CA PHE A 21 -13.70 -3.04 4.74
C PHE A 21 -12.56 -2.87 3.75
N ILE A 22 -12.75 -3.34 2.51
CA ILE A 22 -11.78 -3.19 1.43
C ILE A 22 -12.44 -2.40 0.30
N TRP A 23 -11.88 -1.23 -0.02
CA TRP A 23 -12.33 -0.40 -1.13
C TRP A 23 -11.32 -0.46 -2.28
N ASP A 24 -11.65 -1.21 -3.34
CA ASP A 24 -10.86 -1.30 -4.57
C ASP A 24 -11.66 -0.73 -5.75
N SER A 25 -11.34 0.45 -6.21
CA SER A 25 -10.37 1.42 -5.72
C SER A 25 -11.03 2.82 -5.63
N LEU A 26 -10.55 3.61 -4.73
CA LEU A 26 -11.03 4.99 -4.57
C LEU A 26 -10.83 5.83 -5.83
N ALA A 27 -9.73 5.62 -6.56
CA ALA A 27 -9.42 6.40 -7.76
C ALA A 27 -10.51 6.28 -8.83
N LEU A 28 -11.06 5.06 -9.01
CA LEU A 28 -12.02 4.74 -10.08
C LEU A 28 -13.50 4.87 -9.64
N THR A 29 -13.77 4.98 -8.35
CA THR A 29 -15.16 5.13 -7.86
C THR A 29 -15.63 6.57 -8.11
N PRO A 30 -16.66 6.80 -8.95
CA PRO A 30 -17.19 8.13 -9.19
C PRO A 30 -18.02 8.63 -8.00
N ALA A 31 -18.16 9.94 -7.84
CA ALA A 31 -19.20 10.54 -7.01
C ALA A 31 -20.55 10.50 -7.77
N VAL A 32 -21.66 10.65 -7.07
CA VAL A 32 -22.99 10.70 -7.71
C VAL A 32 -23.03 11.83 -8.73
N SER A 33 -22.50 13.00 -8.39
CA SER A 33 -22.40 14.13 -9.31
C SER A 33 -21.58 13.86 -10.58
N ASP A 34 -20.65 12.91 -10.54
CA ASP A 34 -19.85 12.53 -11.71
C ASP A 34 -20.63 11.56 -12.63
N ILE A 35 -21.61 10.82 -12.07
CA ILE A 35 -22.47 9.91 -12.82
C ILE A 35 -23.63 10.67 -13.49
N GLU A 36 -24.22 11.60 -12.76
CA GLU A 36 -25.41 12.35 -13.20
C GLU A 36 -25.05 13.63 -13.97
N GLY A 37 -23.82 14.09 -13.89
CA GLY A 37 -23.34 15.32 -14.50
C GLY A 37 -22.90 15.16 -15.95
N ASP A 38 -22.69 16.30 -16.62
CA ASP A 38 -22.10 16.38 -17.94
C ASP A 38 -20.61 16.01 -17.93
N PHE A 39 -20.06 15.67 -19.11
CA PHE A 39 -18.61 15.44 -19.27
C PHE A 39 -17.73 16.69 -19.10
N ASN A 40 -18.26 17.75 -18.49
CA ASN A 40 -17.48 18.95 -18.18
C ASN A 40 -16.67 18.76 -16.90
N PRO A 41 -15.32 18.67 -16.97
CA PRO A 41 -14.48 18.42 -15.80
C PRO A 41 -14.49 19.55 -14.75
N LEU A 42 -14.98 20.74 -15.10
CA LEU A 42 -15.06 21.87 -14.19
C LEU A 42 -16.27 21.81 -13.26
N SER A 43 -17.35 21.12 -13.66
CA SER A 43 -18.60 21.05 -12.87
C SER A 43 -18.47 20.22 -11.60
N SER A 44 -17.59 19.20 -11.60
CA SER A 44 -17.40 18.27 -10.48
C SER A 44 -16.07 18.48 -9.74
N MET A 45 -15.34 19.56 -10.04
CA MET A 45 -14.04 19.82 -9.44
C MET A 45 -14.11 19.88 -7.91
N ALA A 46 -13.31 19.06 -7.24
CA ALA A 46 -13.23 18.94 -5.79
C ALA A 46 -14.48 18.39 -5.07
N VAL A 47 -15.57 18.04 -5.75
CA VAL A 47 -16.77 17.46 -5.12
C VAL A 47 -16.41 16.16 -4.40
N LYS A 48 -15.77 15.24 -5.09
CA LYS A 48 -15.29 13.95 -4.54
C LYS A 48 -14.40 14.17 -3.30
N ALA A 49 -13.48 15.12 -3.33
CA ALA A 49 -12.60 15.41 -2.20
C ALA A 49 -13.38 15.93 -0.97
N ARG A 50 -14.43 16.72 -1.16
CA ARG A 50 -15.31 17.22 -0.08
C ARG A 50 -16.14 16.10 0.53
N ILE A 51 -16.70 15.20 -0.31
CA ILE A 51 -17.47 14.03 0.14
C ILE A 51 -16.57 13.11 0.97
N LEU A 52 -15.37 12.83 0.49
CA LEU A 52 -14.39 12.01 1.21
C LEU A 52 -13.97 12.66 2.54
N ALA A 53 -13.77 13.98 2.56
CA ALA A 53 -13.44 14.69 3.80
C ALA A 53 -14.54 14.53 4.85
N LYS A 54 -15.80 14.71 4.45
CA LYS A 54 -16.98 14.51 5.32
C LYS A 54 -17.11 13.07 5.78
N GLY A 55 -16.98 12.11 4.85
CA GLY A 55 -17.07 10.66 5.14
C GLY A 55 -15.99 10.22 6.12
N MET A 56 -14.73 10.59 5.91
CA MET A 56 -13.65 10.24 6.84
C MET A 56 -13.86 10.84 8.23
N SER A 57 -14.36 12.09 8.31
CA SER A 57 -14.69 12.70 9.57
C SER A 57 -15.78 11.94 10.33
N LYS A 58 -16.80 11.43 9.63
CA LYS A 58 -17.88 10.63 10.23
C LYS A 58 -17.43 9.21 10.64
N LEU A 59 -16.65 8.54 9.80
CA LEU A 59 -16.34 7.12 9.95
C LEU A 59 -15.15 6.83 10.88
N THR A 60 -14.26 7.79 11.12
CA THR A 60 -13.04 7.55 11.91
C THR A 60 -13.35 7.02 13.32
N VAL A 61 -14.28 7.62 14.02
CA VAL A 61 -14.65 7.21 15.39
C VAL A 61 -15.42 5.87 15.41
N PRO A 62 -16.46 5.67 14.58
CA PRO A 62 -17.13 4.37 14.49
C PRO A 62 -16.19 3.21 14.14
N ILE A 63 -15.29 3.39 13.19
CA ILE A 63 -14.30 2.36 12.82
C ILE A 63 -13.40 2.01 14.02
N ALA A 64 -12.93 3.03 14.75
CA ALA A 64 -12.08 2.82 15.91
C ALA A 64 -12.82 2.09 17.05
N ASN A 65 -14.05 2.50 17.33
CA ASN A 65 -14.87 1.90 18.40
C ASN A 65 -15.23 0.45 18.11
N SER A 66 -15.53 0.10 16.86
CA SER A 66 -15.80 -1.27 16.44
C SER A 66 -14.54 -2.13 16.29
N GLN A 67 -13.35 -1.54 16.48
CA GLN A 67 -12.05 -2.19 16.21
C GLN A 67 -11.97 -2.76 14.78
N SER A 68 -12.69 -2.17 13.85
CA SER A 68 -12.69 -2.54 12.43
C SER A 68 -11.52 -1.93 11.68
N THR A 69 -11.23 -2.48 10.53
CA THR A 69 -10.17 -1.98 9.63
C THR A 69 -10.76 -1.52 8.32
N PHE A 70 -10.34 -0.35 7.85
CA PHE A 70 -10.71 0.16 6.54
C PHE A 70 -9.48 0.27 5.65
N LEU A 71 -9.38 -0.64 4.67
CA LEU A 71 -8.33 -0.69 3.66
C LEU A 71 -8.82 -0.01 2.38
N VAL A 72 -8.13 1.03 1.95
CA VAL A 72 -8.45 1.78 0.72
C VAL A 72 -7.31 1.63 -0.28
N LEU A 73 -7.59 0.98 -1.39
CA LEU A 73 -6.68 0.94 -2.53
C LEU A 73 -6.83 2.22 -3.34
N ASN A 74 -5.70 2.80 -3.74
CA ASN A 74 -5.68 4.02 -4.52
C ASN A 74 -4.54 4.00 -5.55
N GLN A 75 -4.60 4.90 -6.51
CA GLN A 75 -3.58 5.02 -7.55
C GLN A 75 -2.62 6.18 -7.25
N LEU A 76 -1.34 5.97 -7.53
CA LEU A 76 -0.36 7.04 -7.60
C LEU A 76 -0.45 7.72 -8.98
N LYS A 77 -0.59 9.04 -8.97
CA LYS A 77 -0.53 9.87 -10.17
C LYS A 77 0.71 10.76 -10.10
N THR A 78 1.35 10.99 -11.23
CA THR A 78 2.44 11.96 -11.30
C THR A 78 1.90 13.34 -10.93
N ASN A 79 2.60 14.01 -10.04
CA ASN A 79 2.27 15.37 -9.65
C ASN A 79 2.81 16.33 -10.73
N ILE A 80 1.91 16.82 -11.57
CA ILE A 80 2.23 17.81 -12.61
C ILE A 80 1.95 19.17 -12.02
N THR A 81 2.97 19.79 -11.43
CA THR A 81 2.89 21.16 -10.90
C THR A 81 3.55 22.14 -11.86
N ARG A 82 3.23 23.44 -11.68
CA ARG A 82 3.88 24.53 -12.42
C ARG A 82 5.32 24.78 -11.98
N SER A 83 5.71 24.26 -10.80
CA SER A 83 7.04 24.42 -10.23
C SER A 83 7.86 23.14 -10.38
N PRO A 84 8.97 23.13 -11.13
CA PRO A 84 9.86 21.96 -11.22
C PRO A 84 10.42 21.51 -9.87
N SER A 85 10.68 22.43 -8.94
CA SER A 85 11.19 22.12 -7.59
C SER A 85 10.15 21.35 -6.76
N GLU A 86 8.87 21.69 -6.88
CA GLU A 86 7.78 20.99 -6.19
C GLU A 86 7.57 19.59 -6.76
N THR A 87 7.71 19.41 -8.07
CA THR A 87 7.65 18.08 -8.70
C THR A 87 8.78 17.17 -8.21
N LEU A 88 9.97 17.71 -7.98
CA LEU A 88 11.09 16.94 -7.44
C LEU A 88 10.89 16.51 -5.99
N THR A 89 10.31 17.38 -5.15
CA THR A 89 10.08 17.08 -3.73
C THR A 89 8.84 16.22 -3.50
N THR A 90 7.81 16.37 -4.33
CA THR A 90 6.53 15.65 -4.23
C THR A 90 6.14 15.07 -5.58
N PRO A 91 6.85 14.05 -6.08
CA PRO A 91 6.68 13.56 -7.45
C PRO A 91 5.33 12.85 -7.68
N TYR A 92 4.68 12.42 -6.62
CA TYR A 92 3.42 11.68 -6.72
C TYR A 92 2.33 12.29 -5.86
N MET A 93 1.11 12.18 -6.36
CA MET A 93 -0.12 12.52 -5.64
C MET A 93 -1.13 11.37 -5.76
N THR A 94 -2.12 11.38 -4.88
CA THR A 94 -3.22 10.42 -4.91
C THR A 94 -4.55 11.13 -5.02
N PRO A 95 -5.53 10.58 -5.77
CA PRO A 95 -6.91 11.05 -5.72
C PRO A 95 -7.49 11.05 -4.30
N GLY A 96 -8.47 11.91 -4.05
CA GLY A 96 -9.20 11.97 -2.78
C GLY A 96 -8.87 13.17 -1.88
N GLY A 97 -7.87 13.98 -2.26
CA GLY A 97 -7.54 15.22 -1.57
C GLY A 97 -6.80 15.04 -0.25
N LYS A 98 -6.49 16.17 0.41
CA LYS A 98 -5.67 16.19 1.64
C LYS A 98 -6.34 15.51 2.84
N ALA A 99 -7.67 15.49 2.91
CA ALA A 99 -8.40 14.88 4.01
C ALA A 99 -8.08 13.38 4.16
N MET A 100 -7.96 12.67 3.05
CA MET A 100 -7.57 11.25 3.06
C MET A 100 -6.17 11.05 3.66
N ILE A 101 -5.22 11.94 3.34
CA ILE A 101 -3.85 11.87 3.87
C ILE A 101 -3.84 12.02 5.40
N TYR A 102 -4.72 12.86 5.94
CA TYR A 102 -4.83 13.04 7.40
C TYR A 102 -5.58 11.88 8.08
N ALA A 103 -6.57 11.29 7.43
CA ALA A 103 -7.37 10.20 8.00
C ALA A 103 -6.57 8.90 8.18
N TYR A 104 -5.69 8.54 7.23
CA TYR A 104 -4.95 7.29 7.28
C TYR A 104 -4.06 7.16 8.52
N SER A 105 -4.12 5.99 9.16
CA SER A 105 -3.15 5.57 10.18
C SER A 105 -1.85 5.08 9.53
N LEU A 106 -1.98 4.31 8.45
CA LEU A 106 -0.88 3.85 7.61
C LEU A 106 -1.13 4.28 6.16
N ARG A 107 -0.07 4.68 5.48
CA ARG A 107 -0.06 4.91 4.04
C ARG A 107 1.13 4.22 3.42
N ILE A 108 0.85 3.24 2.60
CA ILE A 108 1.85 2.38 1.97
C ILE A 108 1.87 2.68 0.48
N TRP A 109 3.04 2.97 -0.06
CA TRP A 109 3.25 3.12 -1.49
C TRP A 109 3.88 1.86 -2.06
N LEU A 110 3.24 1.32 -3.07
CA LEU A 110 3.75 0.22 -3.89
C LEU A 110 4.19 0.82 -5.23
N THR A 111 5.47 0.77 -5.52
CA THR A 111 6.03 1.31 -6.76
C THR A 111 6.84 0.25 -7.49
N GLY A 112 6.53 0.05 -8.77
CA GLY A 112 7.34 -0.77 -9.67
C GLY A 112 8.37 0.09 -10.39
N ARG A 113 9.60 -0.37 -10.50
CA ARG A 113 10.58 0.25 -11.40
C ARG A 113 10.30 -0.20 -12.82
N LYS A 114 10.32 0.74 -13.76
CA LYS A 114 10.23 0.45 -15.20
C LYS A 114 11.57 -0.02 -15.80
N ALA A 115 12.63 -0.01 -15.00
CA ALA A 115 13.95 -0.43 -15.45
C ALA A 115 14.03 -1.96 -15.60
N LYS A 116 14.75 -2.44 -16.60
CA LYS A 116 14.98 -3.87 -16.84
C LYS A 116 15.54 -4.59 -15.60
N ALA A 117 16.30 -3.90 -14.76
CA ALA A 117 16.84 -4.43 -13.51
C ALA A 117 15.77 -4.84 -12.47
N SER A 118 14.51 -4.40 -12.64
CA SER A 118 13.40 -4.79 -11.76
C SER A 118 12.51 -5.88 -12.38
N PHE A 119 12.89 -6.41 -13.54
CA PHE A 119 12.17 -7.51 -14.15
C PHE A 119 12.72 -8.84 -13.61
N VAL A 120 11.84 -9.71 -13.18
CA VAL A 120 12.19 -11.10 -12.92
C VAL A 120 12.02 -11.85 -14.22
N THR A 121 13.07 -12.51 -14.65
CA THR A 121 13.09 -13.28 -15.91
C THR A 121 13.40 -14.75 -15.64
N ASP A 122 12.87 -15.63 -16.48
CA ASP A 122 13.22 -17.03 -16.50
C ASP A 122 14.60 -17.26 -17.16
N ASP A 123 15.05 -18.52 -17.20
CA ASP A 123 16.32 -18.93 -17.82
C ASP A 123 16.38 -18.64 -19.32
N LYS A 124 15.23 -18.47 -19.97
CA LYS A 124 15.10 -18.14 -21.39
C LYS A 124 15.04 -16.62 -21.64
N GLY A 125 15.06 -15.80 -20.58
CA GLY A 125 15.00 -14.36 -20.65
C GLY A 125 13.58 -13.78 -20.79
N PHE A 126 12.53 -14.58 -20.68
CA PHE A 126 11.15 -14.09 -20.64
C PHE A 126 10.83 -13.50 -19.28
N ARG A 127 10.12 -12.38 -19.29
CA ARG A 127 9.71 -11.73 -18.07
C ARG A 127 8.58 -12.51 -17.40
N ILE A 128 8.83 -13.04 -16.22
CA ILE A 128 7.90 -13.81 -15.39
C ILE A 128 7.44 -13.07 -14.14
N GLY A 129 7.98 -11.88 -13.88
CA GLY A 129 7.62 -11.13 -12.69
C GLY A 129 8.17 -9.71 -12.66
N SER A 130 7.96 -9.08 -11.52
CA SER A 130 8.49 -7.75 -11.20
C SER A 130 8.86 -7.64 -9.74
N GLU A 131 9.92 -6.90 -9.47
CA GLU A 131 10.21 -6.41 -8.13
C GLU A 131 9.36 -5.17 -7.82
N VAL A 132 8.74 -5.18 -6.67
CA VAL A 132 7.93 -4.09 -6.13
C VAL A 132 8.66 -3.47 -4.95
N LYS A 133 8.83 -2.17 -4.99
CA LYS A 133 9.35 -1.39 -3.87
C LYS A 133 8.18 -0.91 -3.01
N VAL A 134 8.23 -1.24 -1.73
CA VAL A 134 7.28 -0.79 -0.71
C VAL A 134 7.92 0.34 0.08
N LYS A 135 7.17 1.42 0.30
CA LYS A 135 7.54 2.51 1.20
C LYS A 135 6.41 2.81 2.15
N LEU A 136 6.70 2.80 3.43
CA LEU A 136 5.78 3.29 4.45
C LEU A 136 5.81 4.82 4.45
N GLU A 137 4.95 5.43 3.63
CA GLU A 137 4.93 6.87 3.39
C GLU A 137 4.41 7.65 4.62
N LYS A 138 3.45 7.08 5.33
CA LYS A 138 2.93 7.62 6.60
C LYS A 138 2.68 6.50 7.58
N SER A 139 3.02 6.74 8.84
CA SER A 139 2.66 5.88 9.96
C SER A 139 2.39 6.73 11.20
N ARG A 140 1.29 6.43 11.90
CA ARG A 140 1.03 6.95 13.25
C ARG A 140 1.73 6.12 14.33
N PHE A 141 2.39 5.02 13.94
CA PHE A 141 3.06 4.08 14.84
C PHE A 141 4.59 4.25 14.88
N GLY A 142 5.11 5.37 14.38
CA GLY A 142 6.52 5.76 14.56
C GLY A 142 7.52 5.17 13.57
N THR A 143 7.13 4.36 12.61
CA THR A 143 8.05 3.67 11.67
C THR A 143 8.06 4.26 10.26
N GLN A 144 7.62 5.52 10.12
CA GLN A 144 7.55 6.20 8.82
C GLN A 144 8.90 6.22 8.09
N GLY A 145 8.84 6.07 6.78
CA GLY A 145 10.00 6.11 5.89
C GLY A 145 10.68 4.77 5.64
N ARG A 146 10.33 3.72 6.39
CA ARG A 146 10.86 2.37 6.13
C ARG A 146 10.49 1.89 4.74
N GLN A 147 11.37 1.08 4.18
CA GLN A 147 11.24 0.53 2.82
C GLN A 147 11.64 -0.94 2.83
N CYS A 148 10.97 -1.72 1.99
CA CYS A 148 11.36 -3.08 1.63
C CYS A 148 11.04 -3.33 0.16
N ASN A 149 11.56 -4.41 -0.38
CA ASN A 149 11.22 -4.87 -1.71
C ASN A 149 10.69 -6.30 -1.60
N PHE A 150 9.81 -6.66 -2.53
CA PHE A 150 9.42 -8.05 -2.73
C PHE A 150 9.17 -8.29 -4.22
N LYS A 151 9.19 -9.56 -4.62
CA LYS A 151 8.91 -9.95 -6.00
C LYS A 151 7.47 -10.44 -6.13
N ILE A 152 6.84 -10.13 -7.26
CA ILE A 152 5.58 -10.74 -7.66
C ILE A 152 5.84 -11.51 -8.94
N LEU A 153 5.54 -12.79 -8.93
CA LEU A 153 5.59 -13.63 -10.12
C LEU A 153 4.20 -13.83 -10.71
N TRP A 154 4.16 -14.03 -12.01
CA TRP A 154 2.97 -14.44 -12.77
C TRP A 154 3.33 -15.62 -13.65
N GLY A 155 2.35 -16.45 -14.03
CA GLY A 155 2.56 -17.70 -14.73
C GLY A 155 2.27 -18.91 -13.83
N GLU A 156 3.12 -19.94 -13.85
CA GLU A 156 2.90 -21.17 -13.07
C GLU A 156 3.13 -20.97 -11.56
N GLU A 157 4.10 -20.15 -11.18
CA GLU A 157 4.41 -19.80 -9.78
C GLU A 157 3.85 -18.41 -9.43
N VAL A 158 2.53 -18.28 -9.46
CA VAL A 158 1.85 -16.98 -9.25
C VAL A 158 1.90 -16.55 -7.79
N GLY A 159 2.27 -15.31 -7.55
CA GLY A 159 2.09 -14.65 -6.27
C GLY A 159 3.28 -13.85 -5.78
N VAL A 160 3.16 -13.41 -4.53
CA VAL A 160 4.22 -12.71 -3.80
C VAL A 160 5.28 -13.72 -3.38
N GLN A 161 6.53 -13.47 -3.74
CA GLN A 161 7.67 -14.25 -3.27
C GLN A 161 8.14 -13.65 -1.95
N ASP A 162 7.71 -14.25 -0.87
CA ASP A 162 7.83 -13.67 0.47
C ASP A 162 9.13 -14.09 1.18
N GLU A 163 9.62 -15.30 0.88
CA GLU A 163 10.78 -15.90 1.55
C GLU A 163 12.05 -15.05 1.40
N GLU A 164 12.35 -14.60 0.18
CA GLU A 164 13.52 -13.74 -0.07
C GLU A 164 13.41 -12.40 0.67
N SER A 165 12.21 -11.83 0.75
CA SER A 165 11.99 -10.56 1.45
C SER A 165 12.14 -10.71 2.97
N TRP A 166 11.77 -11.85 3.52
CA TRP A 166 11.99 -12.17 4.93
C TRP A 166 13.48 -12.29 5.26
N LEU A 167 14.23 -13.03 4.43
CA LEU A 167 15.68 -13.13 4.60
C LEU A 167 16.34 -11.74 4.57
N ASP A 168 15.98 -10.89 3.62
CA ASP A 168 16.49 -9.53 3.52
C ASP A 168 16.12 -8.66 4.74
N ALA A 169 14.92 -8.82 5.25
CA ALA A 169 14.48 -8.09 6.44
C ALA A 169 15.27 -8.47 7.70
N ILE A 170 15.63 -9.74 7.87
CA ILE A 170 16.37 -10.23 9.04
C ILE A 170 17.89 -10.13 8.90
N LYS A 171 18.43 -9.93 7.69
CA LYS A 171 19.90 -9.81 7.46
C LYS A 171 20.59 -8.74 8.33
N SER A 172 19.88 -7.67 8.67
CA SER A 172 20.38 -6.59 9.51
C SER A 172 20.07 -6.78 10.99
N SER A 173 19.38 -7.85 11.38
CA SER A 173 19.03 -8.13 12.77
C SER A 173 20.19 -8.83 13.49
N HIS A 174 20.19 -8.77 14.83
CA HIS A 174 21.13 -9.51 15.66
C HIS A 174 20.86 -11.02 15.71
N HIS A 175 19.70 -11.46 15.21
CA HIS A 175 19.32 -12.86 15.11
C HIS A 175 19.97 -13.59 13.94
N LEU A 176 20.49 -12.87 12.94
CA LEU A 176 21.16 -13.48 11.79
C LEU A 176 22.62 -13.08 11.75
N SER A 177 23.49 -14.09 11.81
CA SER A 177 24.93 -13.93 11.61
C SER A 177 25.35 -14.54 10.28
N ASN A 178 26.38 -13.96 9.65
CA ASN A 178 26.91 -14.42 8.38
C ASN A 178 28.39 -14.79 8.51
N SER A 179 28.77 -15.93 7.99
CA SER A 179 30.16 -16.37 7.86
C SER A 179 30.41 -16.95 6.48
N GLY A 180 30.89 -16.13 5.55
CA GLY A 180 31.06 -16.48 4.14
C GLY A 180 29.70 -16.73 3.46
N ALA A 181 29.52 -17.94 2.91
CA ALA A 181 28.27 -18.32 2.26
C ALA A 181 27.18 -18.84 3.22
N TRP A 182 27.52 -18.94 4.51
CA TRP A 182 26.64 -19.53 5.52
C TRP A 182 25.98 -18.46 6.38
N PHE A 183 24.70 -18.64 6.60
CA PHE A 183 23.89 -17.89 7.55
C PHE A 183 23.59 -18.77 8.78
N THR A 184 23.59 -18.16 9.95
CA THR A 184 23.12 -18.80 11.19
C THR A 184 22.01 -17.92 11.75
N LEU A 185 20.80 -18.48 11.84
CA LEU A 185 19.62 -17.85 12.43
C LEU A 185 19.50 -18.32 13.89
N ASP A 186 19.56 -17.38 14.81
CA ASP A 186 19.34 -17.60 16.23
C ASP A 186 17.90 -17.24 16.59
N TYR A 187 17.14 -18.21 17.11
CA TYR A 187 15.75 -18.04 17.49
C TYR A 187 15.57 -17.34 18.85
N GLY A 188 16.66 -17.09 19.59
CA GLY A 188 16.61 -16.42 20.91
C GLY A 188 16.19 -17.33 22.06
N ASP A 189 15.88 -18.59 21.80
CA ASP A 189 15.52 -19.61 22.79
C ASP A 189 16.68 -20.59 23.09
N GLY A 190 17.86 -20.32 22.53
CA GLY A 190 19.04 -21.17 22.61
C GLY A 190 19.15 -22.18 21.46
N THR A 191 18.23 -22.17 20.51
CA THR A 191 18.30 -22.95 19.27
C THR A 191 18.73 -22.09 18.10
N SER A 192 19.38 -22.70 17.12
CA SER A 192 19.82 -22.00 15.91
C SER A 192 19.86 -22.94 14.71
N ASP A 193 19.60 -22.41 13.53
CA ASP A 193 19.73 -23.11 12.27
C ASP A 193 20.84 -22.49 11.40
N LYS A 194 21.54 -23.36 10.68
CA LYS A 194 22.60 -22.97 9.76
C LYS A 194 22.26 -23.38 8.33
N PHE A 195 22.24 -22.41 7.41
CA PHE A 195 21.84 -22.63 6.03
C PHE A 195 22.66 -21.75 5.07
N GLN A 196 22.59 -22.06 3.78
CA GLN A 196 23.08 -21.19 2.70
C GLN A 196 21.89 -20.41 2.12
N SER A 197 22.14 -19.28 1.49
CA SER A 197 21.08 -18.44 0.88
C SER A 197 20.26 -19.17 -0.20
N SER A 198 20.82 -20.23 -0.81
CA SER A 198 20.15 -21.11 -1.77
C SER A 198 19.27 -22.19 -1.12
N GLY A 199 19.32 -22.33 0.18
CA GLY A 199 18.56 -23.33 0.96
C GLY A 199 17.57 -22.71 1.94
N TRP A 200 17.27 -21.44 1.74
CA TRP A 200 16.27 -20.71 2.51
C TRP A 200 14.87 -21.03 2.01
#